data_1d12f3db6aef642be54ddb5bdf82a639
#
_entry.id   1d12f3db6aef642be54ddb5bdf82a639
#
_cell.length_a   1.000
_cell.length_b   1.000
_cell.length_c   1.000
_cell.angle_alpha   90.00
_cell.angle_beta   90.00
_cell.angle_gamma   90.00
#
_symmetry.space_group_name_H-M   'P 1'
#
loop_
_entity.id
_entity.type
_entity.pdbx_description
1 polymer ?
#
loop_
_entity_poly.entity_id
_entity_poly.type
_entity_poly.pdbx_seq_one_letter_code
_entity_poly.pdbx_strand_id
1 'polypeptide(L)'
;MNLKAGQGSLSVMPARRARLIAALAALWIVLVLVLGAGWVALVISQARQISELQSLSGSTDSAVAAQWASTHRRIVGESAVFFLLLLAVSALLAWLYWRESWRARGMQAFFAAVTHELRTPLTSIRLQAEAIVEGDQRVELARRLLEDSHRLESQIDKTLELARIEGGGPLAEQAVPLYGWLERLLQGIAATHGARVDLGLELSPGLPPILADAAAVQMILRNLIENSVRHAQRERVHVRLAGSARGDQVLLAYNDDGAGTAVGAQQLGRLFGRGATSGGSGVGLYLVRTLMERMDGRVEFHSAPGQGFRAELYFAASREPTTP
;
A
#
# COMPACT_ATOMS: atom_id res chain seq x y z
N MET A 1 4.89 -34.96 31.65
CA MET A 1 3.68 -35.04 30.79
C MET A 1 3.91 -34.14 29.59
N ASN A 2 4.28 -34.73 28.43
CA ASN A 2 4.74 -34.03 27.22
C ASN A 2 3.57 -33.34 26.51
N LEU A 3 3.50 -32.02 26.55
CA LEU A 3 2.66 -31.22 25.63
C LEU A 3 3.53 -30.78 24.45
N LYS A 4 3.56 -31.58 23.39
CA LYS A 4 3.98 -31.16 22.06
C LYS A 4 2.96 -30.11 21.57
N ALA A 5 3.30 -28.84 21.72
CA ALA A 5 2.59 -27.73 21.09
C ALA A 5 2.68 -27.89 19.57
N GLY A 6 1.51 -28.08 18.95
CA GLY A 6 1.35 -28.08 17.50
C GLY A 6 1.82 -26.77 16.92
N GLN A 7 2.96 -26.80 16.25
CA GLN A 7 3.36 -25.76 15.31
C GLN A 7 2.40 -25.84 14.11
N GLY A 8 1.29 -25.09 14.19
CA GLY A 8 0.49 -24.78 13.02
C GLY A 8 1.36 -24.07 11.99
N SER A 9 1.84 -24.83 11.02
CA SER A 9 2.52 -24.32 9.85
C SER A 9 1.55 -23.42 9.10
N LEU A 10 1.60 -22.12 9.36
CA LEU A 10 1.09 -21.10 8.42
C LEU A 10 1.84 -21.37 7.11
N SER A 11 1.17 -22.00 6.18
CA SER A 11 1.70 -22.39 4.88
C SER A 11 2.04 -21.12 4.10
N VAL A 12 3.29 -20.68 4.28
CA VAL A 12 3.96 -19.84 3.28
C VAL A 12 3.76 -20.58 1.98
N MET A 13 3.07 -19.98 0.99
CA MET A 13 3.00 -20.57 -0.34
C MET A 13 4.42 -20.97 -0.71
N PRO A 14 4.70 -22.28 -0.82
CA PRO A 14 6.09 -22.69 -0.97
C PRO A 14 6.61 -22.02 -2.23
N ALA A 15 7.83 -21.46 -2.17
CA ALA A 15 8.50 -20.79 -3.29
C ALA A 15 8.44 -21.65 -4.58
N ARG A 16 8.24 -22.94 -4.45
CA ARG A 16 7.92 -23.90 -5.51
C ARG A 16 6.63 -23.57 -6.27
N ARG A 17 5.52 -23.18 -5.59
CA ARG A 17 4.25 -22.87 -6.28
C ARG A 17 4.34 -21.59 -7.10
N ALA A 18 4.98 -20.55 -6.57
CA ALA A 18 5.20 -19.31 -7.33
C ALA A 18 6.09 -19.55 -8.57
N ARG A 19 7.13 -20.38 -8.44
CA ARG A 19 7.98 -20.80 -9.56
C ARG A 19 7.22 -21.66 -10.57
N LEU A 20 6.34 -22.56 -10.11
CA LEU A 20 5.49 -23.39 -10.97
C LEU A 20 4.52 -22.52 -11.79
N ILE A 21 3.88 -21.55 -11.20
CA ILE A 21 2.95 -20.65 -11.90
C ILE A 21 3.71 -19.74 -12.89
N ALA A 22 4.88 -19.22 -12.50
CA ALA A 22 5.73 -18.47 -13.42
C ALA A 22 6.22 -19.34 -14.59
N ALA A 23 6.57 -20.59 -14.32
CA ALA A 23 6.96 -21.56 -15.34
C ALA A 23 5.78 -21.92 -16.28
N LEU A 24 4.57 -22.10 -15.74
CA LEU A 24 3.36 -22.34 -16.53
C LEU A 24 2.98 -21.12 -17.38
N ALA A 25 3.10 -19.91 -16.86
CA ALA A 25 2.87 -18.69 -17.63
C ALA A 25 3.91 -18.51 -18.76
N ALA A 26 5.19 -18.76 -18.47
CA ALA A 26 6.24 -18.76 -19.48
C ALA A 26 6.01 -19.84 -20.55
N LEU A 27 5.63 -21.05 -20.14
CA LEU A 27 5.28 -22.15 -21.04
C LEU A 27 4.09 -21.78 -21.93
N TRP A 28 3.07 -21.13 -21.37
CA TRP A 28 1.91 -20.64 -22.12
C TRP A 28 2.31 -19.60 -23.18
N ILE A 29 3.14 -18.63 -22.84
CA ILE A 29 3.62 -17.62 -23.77
C ILE A 29 4.44 -18.29 -24.90
N VAL A 30 5.32 -19.23 -24.55
CA VAL A 30 6.09 -19.99 -25.55
C VAL A 30 5.17 -20.79 -26.46
N LEU A 31 4.14 -21.44 -25.90
CA LEU A 31 3.15 -22.20 -26.67
C LEU A 31 2.41 -21.31 -27.67
N VAL A 32 1.95 -20.13 -27.23
CA VAL A 32 1.28 -19.15 -28.10
C VAL A 32 2.19 -18.68 -29.23
N LEU A 33 3.47 -18.40 -28.93
CA LEU A 33 4.46 -17.99 -29.93
C LEU A 33 4.76 -19.13 -30.94
N VAL A 34 4.89 -20.36 -30.46
CA VAL A 34 5.13 -21.53 -31.33
C VAL A 34 3.94 -21.81 -32.25
N LEU A 35 2.71 -21.76 -31.71
CA LEU A 35 1.50 -21.90 -32.48
C LEU A 35 1.36 -20.79 -33.53
N GLY A 36 1.70 -19.53 -33.14
CA GLY A 36 1.71 -18.40 -34.07
C GLY A 36 2.72 -18.55 -35.20
N ALA A 37 3.94 -18.95 -34.87
CA ALA A 37 5.00 -19.20 -35.86
C ALA A 37 4.64 -20.38 -36.75
N GLY A 38 4.08 -21.46 -36.19
CA GLY A 38 3.61 -22.62 -36.97
C GLY A 38 2.49 -22.24 -37.95
N TRP A 39 1.55 -21.41 -37.51
CA TRP A 39 0.48 -20.92 -38.38
C TRP A 39 1.02 -20.07 -39.55
N VAL A 40 1.93 -19.13 -39.26
CA VAL A 40 2.58 -18.31 -40.30
C VAL A 40 3.36 -19.19 -41.28
N ALA A 41 4.12 -20.18 -40.78
CA ALA A 41 4.83 -21.13 -41.63
C ALA A 41 3.88 -21.96 -42.53
N LEU A 42 2.75 -22.41 -41.97
CA LEU A 42 1.72 -23.12 -42.72
C LEU A 42 1.14 -22.28 -43.87
N VAL A 43 0.78 -21.04 -43.58
CA VAL A 43 0.25 -20.09 -44.57
C VAL A 43 1.26 -19.83 -45.69
N ILE A 44 2.54 -19.65 -45.35
CA ILE A 44 3.62 -19.46 -46.33
C ILE A 44 3.83 -20.73 -47.18
N SER A 45 3.79 -21.91 -46.57
CA SER A 45 3.97 -23.19 -47.30
C SER A 45 2.84 -23.44 -48.29
N GLN A 46 1.60 -23.19 -47.89
CA GLN A 46 0.44 -23.26 -48.79
C GLN A 46 0.53 -22.28 -49.95
N ALA A 47 0.97 -21.04 -49.68
CA ALA A 47 1.17 -20.04 -50.72
C ALA A 47 2.22 -20.48 -51.77
N ARG A 48 3.31 -21.12 -51.34
CA ARG A 48 4.34 -21.68 -52.23
C ARG A 48 3.82 -22.83 -53.07
N GLN A 49 3.11 -23.81 -52.49
CA GLN A 49 2.52 -24.93 -53.24
C GLN A 49 1.57 -24.44 -54.34
N ILE A 50 0.77 -23.44 -54.06
CA ILE A 50 -0.15 -22.86 -55.04
C ILE A 50 0.62 -22.17 -56.15
N SER A 51 1.69 -21.45 -55.88
CA SER A 51 2.53 -20.80 -56.88
C SER A 51 3.23 -21.82 -57.79
N GLU A 52 3.66 -22.96 -57.27
CA GLU A 52 4.22 -24.08 -58.05
C GLU A 52 3.17 -24.70 -58.99
N LEU A 53 1.96 -24.99 -58.48
CA LEU A 53 0.86 -25.52 -59.29
C LEU A 53 0.46 -24.58 -60.43
N GLN A 54 0.47 -23.28 -60.18
CA GLN A 54 0.20 -22.24 -61.20
C GLN A 54 1.28 -22.19 -62.29
N SER A 55 2.54 -22.36 -61.91
CA SER A 55 3.65 -22.38 -62.89
C SER A 55 3.59 -23.62 -63.84
N LEU A 56 3.04 -24.73 -63.37
CA LEU A 56 2.86 -25.95 -64.14
C LEU A 56 1.63 -25.93 -65.04
N SER A 57 0.59 -25.14 -64.66
CA SER A 57 -0.66 -25.09 -65.44
C SER A 57 -0.63 -24.15 -66.67
N GLY A 58 0.44 -23.36 -66.87
CA GLY A 58 0.65 -22.51 -68.02
C GLY A 58 -0.37 -21.35 -68.22
N SER A 59 -1.29 -21.17 -67.25
CA SER A 59 -2.32 -20.14 -67.32
C SER A 59 -1.82 -18.88 -66.61
N THR A 60 -1.47 -17.88 -67.39
CA THR A 60 -1.18 -16.50 -66.94
C THR A 60 -2.46 -15.72 -66.76
N ASP A 61 -3.35 -16.20 -65.88
CA ASP A 61 -4.57 -15.48 -65.63
C ASP A 61 -4.29 -14.50 -64.47
N SER A 62 -3.95 -13.25 -64.83
CA SER A 62 -3.63 -12.17 -63.87
C SER A 62 -4.75 -11.92 -62.84
N ALA A 63 -5.99 -12.25 -63.16
CA ALA A 63 -7.15 -12.15 -62.26
C ALA A 63 -7.09 -13.16 -61.12
N VAL A 64 -6.69 -14.41 -61.41
CA VAL A 64 -6.54 -15.46 -60.39
C VAL A 64 -5.40 -15.11 -59.41
N ALA A 65 -4.27 -14.63 -59.90
CA ALA A 65 -3.15 -14.19 -59.08
C ALA A 65 -3.53 -13.01 -58.16
N ALA A 66 -4.29 -12.04 -58.66
CA ALA A 66 -4.77 -10.90 -57.84
C ALA A 66 -5.78 -11.34 -56.76
N GLN A 67 -6.66 -12.27 -57.05
CA GLN A 67 -7.65 -12.82 -56.11
C GLN A 67 -6.94 -13.60 -54.97
N TRP A 68 -5.93 -14.39 -55.32
CA TRP A 68 -5.12 -15.10 -54.33
C TRP A 68 -4.32 -14.15 -53.41
N ALA A 69 -3.70 -13.12 -53.97
CA ALA A 69 -2.98 -12.12 -53.21
C ALA A 69 -3.87 -11.37 -52.23
N SER A 70 -5.14 -11.12 -52.59
CA SER A 70 -6.13 -10.48 -51.73
C SER A 70 -6.58 -11.40 -50.61
N THR A 71 -6.85 -12.69 -50.91
CA THR A 71 -7.26 -13.69 -49.94
C THR A 71 -6.14 -13.97 -48.93
N HIS A 72 -4.90 -14.10 -49.39
CA HIS A 72 -3.73 -14.31 -48.54
C HIS A 72 -3.52 -13.13 -47.59
N ARG A 73 -3.60 -11.88 -48.04
CA ARG A 73 -3.51 -10.69 -47.15
C ARG A 73 -4.61 -10.67 -46.11
N ARG A 74 -5.83 -11.08 -46.45
CA ARG A 74 -6.96 -11.14 -45.53
C ARG A 74 -6.70 -12.22 -44.45
N ILE A 75 -6.29 -13.44 -44.82
CA ILE A 75 -6.00 -14.53 -43.87
C ILE A 75 -4.85 -14.15 -42.91
N VAL A 76 -3.76 -13.57 -43.44
CA VAL A 76 -2.63 -13.11 -42.62
C VAL A 76 -3.07 -11.99 -41.71
N GLY A 77 -3.86 -11.03 -42.18
CA GLY A 77 -4.38 -9.93 -41.35
C GLY A 77 -5.28 -10.41 -40.23
N GLU A 78 -6.24 -11.30 -40.50
CA GLU A 78 -7.15 -11.88 -39.50
C GLU A 78 -6.38 -12.71 -38.47
N SER A 79 -5.40 -13.49 -38.92
CA SER A 79 -4.53 -14.27 -38.01
C SER A 79 -3.68 -13.38 -37.13
N ALA A 80 -3.11 -12.30 -37.66
CA ALA A 80 -2.32 -11.34 -36.87
C ALA A 80 -3.17 -10.65 -35.79
N VAL A 81 -4.40 -10.25 -36.11
CA VAL A 81 -5.35 -9.68 -35.16
C VAL A 81 -5.69 -10.69 -34.07
N PHE A 82 -5.97 -11.96 -34.43
CA PHE A 82 -6.26 -13.01 -33.45
C PHE A 82 -5.10 -13.23 -32.47
N PHE A 83 -3.86 -13.33 -32.97
CA PHE A 83 -2.68 -13.51 -32.12
C PHE A 83 -2.39 -12.28 -31.26
N LEU A 84 -2.61 -11.07 -31.78
CA LEU A 84 -2.49 -9.83 -31.00
C LEU A 84 -3.50 -9.80 -29.84
N LEU A 85 -4.75 -10.18 -30.09
CA LEU A 85 -5.77 -10.29 -29.05
C LEU A 85 -5.41 -11.34 -28.01
N LEU A 86 -4.92 -12.50 -28.42
CA LEU A 86 -4.50 -13.56 -27.52
C LEU A 86 -3.33 -13.11 -26.62
N LEU A 87 -2.35 -12.42 -27.18
CA LEU A 87 -1.24 -11.82 -26.43
C LEU A 87 -1.73 -10.73 -25.46
N ALA A 88 -2.65 -9.87 -25.87
CA ALA A 88 -3.21 -8.83 -25.02
C ALA A 88 -3.97 -9.42 -23.83
N VAL A 89 -4.80 -10.44 -24.06
CA VAL A 89 -5.51 -11.16 -22.98
C VAL A 89 -4.53 -11.84 -22.04
N SER A 90 -3.50 -12.50 -22.58
CA SER A 90 -2.46 -13.16 -21.76
C SER A 90 -1.68 -12.17 -20.91
N ALA A 91 -1.32 -11.02 -21.48
CA ALA A 91 -0.64 -9.93 -20.76
C ALA A 91 -1.54 -9.34 -19.64
N LEU A 92 -2.83 -9.14 -19.93
CA LEU A 92 -3.82 -8.67 -18.96
C LEU A 92 -3.97 -9.65 -17.80
N LEU A 93 -4.11 -10.94 -18.08
CA LEU A 93 -4.22 -11.98 -17.05
C LEU A 93 -2.94 -12.06 -16.19
N ALA A 94 -1.77 -11.99 -16.82
CA ALA A 94 -0.50 -11.97 -16.11
C ALA A 94 -0.37 -10.74 -15.21
N TRP A 95 -0.79 -9.57 -15.69
CA TRP A 95 -0.79 -8.33 -14.91
C TRP A 95 -1.75 -8.39 -13.72
N LEU A 96 -3.00 -8.88 -13.93
CA LEU A 96 -3.97 -9.08 -12.85
C LEU A 96 -3.46 -10.05 -11.79
N TYR A 97 -2.89 -11.18 -12.22
CA TYR A 97 -2.28 -12.16 -11.31
C TYR A 97 -1.10 -11.56 -10.53
N TRP A 98 -0.24 -10.80 -11.20
CA TRP A 98 0.91 -10.16 -10.55
C TRP A 98 0.46 -9.11 -9.51
N ARG A 99 -0.52 -8.30 -9.87
CA ARG A 99 -1.14 -7.32 -8.97
C ARG A 99 -1.72 -7.98 -7.72
N GLU A 100 -2.48 -9.07 -7.89
CA GLU A 100 -3.08 -9.83 -6.77
C GLU A 100 -2.01 -10.49 -5.90
N SER A 101 -0.98 -11.07 -6.51
CA SER A 101 0.14 -11.70 -5.81
C SER A 101 0.99 -10.70 -5.00
N TRP A 102 1.07 -9.46 -5.45
CA TRP A 102 1.73 -8.38 -4.68
C TRP A 102 0.91 -7.99 -3.46
N ARG A 103 -0.40 -7.86 -3.60
CA ARG A 103 -1.30 -7.58 -2.48
C ARG A 103 -1.26 -8.69 -1.43
N ALA A 104 -1.38 -9.94 -1.85
CA ALA A 104 -1.34 -11.08 -0.95
C ALA A 104 0.00 -11.18 -0.18
N ARG A 105 1.12 -10.89 -0.82
CA ARG A 105 2.45 -10.87 -0.16
C ARG A 105 2.57 -9.73 0.85
N GLY A 106 2.06 -8.55 0.53
CA GLY A 106 1.99 -7.42 1.45
C GLY A 106 1.21 -7.78 2.71
N MET A 107 0.04 -8.38 2.55
CA MET A 107 -0.81 -8.83 3.66
C MET A 107 -0.13 -9.89 4.53
N GLN A 108 0.56 -10.88 3.95
CA GLN A 108 1.29 -11.89 4.72
C GLN A 108 2.46 -11.30 5.52
N ALA A 109 3.25 -10.42 4.90
CA ALA A 109 4.33 -9.70 5.58
C ALA A 109 3.78 -8.83 6.72
N PHE A 110 2.64 -8.17 6.49
CA PHE A 110 1.92 -7.41 7.50
C PHE A 110 1.52 -8.27 8.70
N PHE A 111 0.80 -9.40 8.50
CA PHE A 111 0.41 -10.27 9.60
C PHE A 111 1.62 -10.84 10.37
N ALA A 112 2.70 -11.18 9.67
CA ALA A 112 3.91 -11.67 10.31
C ALA A 112 4.53 -10.61 11.26
N ALA A 113 4.60 -9.35 10.83
CA ALA A 113 5.15 -8.28 11.65
C ALA A 113 4.22 -7.88 12.79
N VAL A 114 2.91 -7.80 12.53
CA VAL A 114 1.92 -7.56 13.59
C VAL A 114 2.01 -8.63 14.67
N THR A 115 2.09 -9.91 14.27
CA THR A 115 2.25 -11.01 15.22
C THR A 115 3.52 -10.85 16.07
N HIS A 116 4.62 -10.44 15.44
CA HIS A 116 5.88 -10.20 16.15
C HIS A 116 5.77 -9.03 17.13
N GLU A 117 5.12 -7.96 16.74
CA GLU A 117 4.95 -6.76 17.57
C GLU A 117 3.96 -6.92 18.72
N LEU A 118 2.92 -7.72 18.53
CA LEU A 118 2.00 -8.08 19.60
C LEU A 118 2.65 -9.04 20.61
N ARG A 119 3.59 -9.88 20.17
CA ARG A 119 4.29 -10.82 21.06
C ARG A 119 5.14 -10.09 22.12
N THR A 120 5.82 -9.00 21.76
CA THR A 120 6.71 -8.26 22.66
C THR A 120 5.98 -7.69 23.89
N PRO A 121 4.89 -6.87 23.75
CA PRO A 121 4.15 -6.36 24.90
C PRO A 121 3.44 -7.48 25.66
N LEU A 122 2.93 -8.53 24.99
CA LEU A 122 2.35 -9.68 25.66
C LEU A 122 3.36 -10.41 26.56
N THR A 123 4.60 -10.56 26.09
CA THR A 123 5.67 -11.15 26.91
C THR A 123 6.01 -10.26 28.11
N SER A 124 6.07 -8.92 27.91
CA SER A 124 6.31 -7.96 28.99
C SER A 124 5.19 -8.01 30.03
N ILE A 125 3.92 -7.96 29.58
CA ILE A 125 2.74 -8.07 30.45
C ILE A 125 2.79 -9.37 31.29
N ARG A 126 3.12 -10.49 30.64
CA ARG A 126 3.22 -11.78 31.31
C ARG A 126 4.31 -11.79 32.36
N LEU A 127 5.52 -11.33 32.06
CA LEU A 127 6.63 -11.27 33.03
C LEU A 127 6.32 -10.34 34.21
N GLN A 128 5.68 -9.20 33.95
CA GLN A 128 5.24 -8.29 35.00
C GLN A 128 4.17 -8.91 35.91
N ALA A 129 3.21 -9.63 35.31
CA ALA A 129 2.20 -10.35 36.08
C ALA A 129 2.80 -11.48 36.92
N GLU A 130 3.76 -12.24 36.37
CA GLU A 130 4.50 -13.28 37.10
C GLU A 130 5.28 -12.67 38.28
N ALA A 131 5.97 -11.52 38.09
CA ALA A 131 6.69 -10.81 39.14
C ALA A 131 5.76 -10.24 40.25
N ILE A 132 4.56 -9.79 39.90
CA ILE A 132 3.54 -9.34 40.85
C ILE A 132 3.09 -10.51 41.76
N VAL A 133 2.90 -11.70 41.19
CA VAL A 133 2.51 -12.91 41.91
C VAL A 133 3.62 -13.33 42.89
N GLU A 134 4.88 -13.17 42.51
CA GLU A 134 6.04 -13.47 43.37
C GLU A 134 6.25 -12.45 44.48
N GLY A 135 5.51 -11.31 44.49
CA GLY A 135 5.46 -10.36 45.60
C GLY A 135 6.39 -9.16 45.48
N ASP A 136 7.09 -8.98 44.36
CA ASP A 136 8.05 -7.90 44.16
C ASP A 136 7.37 -6.62 43.62
N GLN A 137 7.70 -5.44 44.17
CA GLN A 137 7.33 -4.08 43.69
C GLN A 137 5.92 -3.93 43.03
N ARG A 138 4.88 -4.46 43.65
CA ARG A 138 3.53 -4.65 43.06
C ARG A 138 2.93 -3.40 42.41
N VAL A 139 3.11 -2.22 42.98
CA VAL A 139 2.50 -0.97 42.49
C VAL A 139 3.15 -0.52 41.16
N GLU A 140 4.48 -0.52 41.13
CA GLU A 140 5.23 -0.11 39.94
C GLU A 140 5.04 -1.10 38.77
N LEU A 141 5.06 -2.40 39.06
CA LEU A 141 4.80 -3.44 38.07
C LEU A 141 3.38 -3.38 37.53
N ALA A 142 2.38 -3.13 38.41
CA ALA A 142 0.99 -2.95 37.98
C ALA A 142 0.81 -1.72 37.09
N ARG A 143 1.50 -0.62 37.37
CA ARG A 143 1.47 0.58 36.51
C ARG A 143 2.06 0.29 35.13
N ARG A 144 3.21 -0.37 35.06
CA ARG A 144 3.84 -0.79 33.78
C ARG A 144 2.96 -1.76 32.98
N LEU A 145 2.30 -2.68 33.69
CA LEU A 145 1.36 -3.63 33.06
C LEU A 145 0.18 -2.92 32.40
N LEU A 146 -0.37 -1.89 33.06
CA LEU A 146 -1.42 -1.04 32.50
C LEU A 146 -0.91 -0.28 31.26
N GLU A 147 0.28 0.31 31.31
CA GLU A 147 0.89 1.03 30.19
C GLU A 147 1.12 0.09 28.98
N ASP A 148 1.66 -1.09 29.21
CA ASP A 148 1.87 -2.09 28.15
C ASP A 148 0.55 -2.64 27.60
N SER A 149 -0.50 -2.77 28.43
CA SER A 149 -1.84 -3.17 27.99
C SER A 149 -2.48 -2.11 27.09
N HIS A 150 -2.44 -0.84 27.46
CA HIS A 150 -2.92 0.26 26.60
C HIS A 150 -2.14 0.37 25.30
N ARG A 151 -0.84 0.12 25.35
CA ARG A 151 -0.01 0.09 24.14
C ARG A 151 -0.41 -1.04 23.20
N LEU A 152 -0.69 -2.22 23.76
CA LEU A 152 -1.15 -3.38 23.00
C LEU A 152 -2.52 -3.12 22.36
N GLU A 153 -3.47 -2.55 23.10
CA GLU A 153 -4.78 -2.15 22.61
C GLU A 153 -4.67 -1.20 21.40
N SER A 154 -3.88 -0.13 21.53
CA SER A 154 -3.61 0.80 20.42
C SER A 154 -2.99 0.11 19.20
N GLN A 155 -2.12 -0.89 19.40
CA GLN A 155 -1.55 -1.65 18.29
C GLN A 155 -2.57 -2.56 17.62
N ILE A 156 -3.45 -3.19 18.36
CA ILE A 156 -4.55 -4.01 17.84
C ILE A 156 -5.49 -3.15 16.99
N ASP A 157 -5.92 -2.00 17.51
CA ASP A 157 -6.80 -1.08 16.79
C ASP A 157 -6.21 -0.63 15.44
N LYS A 158 -4.94 -0.23 15.44
CA LYS A 158 -4.22 0.13 14.20
C LYS A 158 -4.15 -1.03 13.21
N THR A 159 -3.98 -2.24 13.71
CA THR A 159 -3.90 -3.46 12.90
C THR A 159 -5.25 -3.80 12.28
N LEU A 160 -6.31 -3.76 13.07
CA LEU A 160 -7.67 -4.02 12.59
C LEU A 160 -8.09 -3.00 11.54
N GLU A 161 -7.77 -1.73 11.77
CA GLU A 161 -8.10 -0.68 10.81
C GLU A 161 -7.31 -0.80 9.52
N LEU A 162 -6.01 -1.13 9.60
CA LEU A 162 -5.22 -1.40 8.39
C LEU A 162 -5.78 -2.63 7.65
N ALA A 163 -6.16 -3.69 8.34
CA ALA A 163 -6.79 -4.85 7.74
C ALA A 163 -8.12 -4.49 7.04
N ARG A 164 -8.93 -3.63 7.65
CA ARG A 164 -10.17 -3.10 7.06
C ARG A 164 -9.89 -2.29 5.79
N ILE A 165 -8.90 -1.43 5.84
CA ILE A 165 -8.47 -0.59 4.71
C ILE A 165 -7.93 -1.44 3.58
N GLU A 166 -7.00 -2.35 3.83
CA GLU A 166 -6.43 -3.27 2.84
C GLU A 166 -7.48 -4.23 2.27
N GLY A 167 -8.47 -4.62 3.07
CA GLY A 167 -9.63 -5.42 2.63
C GLY A 167 -10.60 -4.67 1.71
N GLY A 168 -10.35 -3.39 1.37
CA GLY A 168 -11.19 -2.62 0.45
C GLY A 168 -12.46 -2.06 1.09
N GLY A 169 -12.51 -1.95 2.44
CA GLY A 169 -13.63 -1.33 3.15
C GLY A 169 -13.90 0.09 2.60
N PRO A 170 -15.16 0.50 2.36
CA PRO A 170 -15.46 1.82 1.80
C PRO A 170 -14.99 2.93 2.75
N LEU A 171 -14.43 4.01 2.18
CA LEU A 171 -14.22 5.27 2.87
C LEU A 171 -15.44 6.15 2.66
N ALA A 172 -15.86 6.84 3.71
CA ALA A 172 -16.98 7.77 3.68
C ALA A 172 -16.45 9.18 3.34
N GLU A 173 -16.06 9.39 2.09
CA GLU A 173 -15.58 10.68 1.63
C GLU A 173 -16.69 11.73 1.66
N GLN A 174 -16.39 12.85 2.28
CA GLN A 174 -17.28 14.00 2.40
C GLN A 174 -16.48 15.31 2.44
N ALA A 175 -17.16 16.43 2.28
CA ALA A 175 -16.56 17.75 2.46
C ALA A 175 -16.27 17.99 3.95
N VAL A 176 -15.00 17.94 4.35
CA VAL A 176 -14.55 18.15 5.73
C VAL A 176 -14.07 19.58 5.90
N PRO A 177 -14.79 20.43 6.68
CA PRO A 177 -14.39 21.79 6.98
C PRO A 177 -13.21 21.77 7.96
N LEU A 178 -12.08 22.35 7.56
CA LEU A 178 -10.86 22.31 8.38
C LEU A 178 -10.91 23.21 9.60
N TYR A 179 -11.56 24.38 9.46
CA TYR A 179 -11.74 25.33 10.56
C TYR A 179 -12.60 24.74 11.69
N GLY A 180 -12.19 24.91 12.91
CA GLY A 180 -12.87 24.41 14.10
C GLY A 180 -12.85 22.89 14.24
N TRP A 181 -12.88 22.14 13.12
CA TRP A 181 -12.82 20.67 13.16
C TRP A 181 -11.41 20.20 13.56
N LEU A 182 -10.36 20.74 12.90
CA LEU A 182 -8.97 20.42 13.26
C LEU A 182 -8.63 20.88 14.68
N GLU A 183 -9.09 22.04 15.11
CA GLU A 183 -8.87 22.51 16.49
C GLU A 183 -9.41 21.52 17.52
N ARG A 184 -10.68 21.11 17.37
CA ARG A 184 -11.30 20.12 18.28
C ARG A 184 -10.57 18.79 18.24
N LEU A 185 -10.19 18.32 17.07
CA LEU A 185 -9.44 17.08 16.90
C LEU A 185 -8.08 17.13 17.60
N LEU A 186 -7.30 18.20 17.38
CA LEU A 186 -5.98 18.38 17.99
C LEU A 186 -6.08 18.53 19.51
N GLN A 187 -7.09 19.25 20.03
CA GLN A 187 -7.35 19.34 21.47
C GLN A 187 -7.64 17.97 22.08
N GLY A 188 -8.44 17.13 21.43
CA GLY A 188 -8.71 15.76 21.86
C GLY A 188 -7.45 14.89 21.90
N ILE A 189 -6.58 15.00 20.89
CA ILE A 189 -5.31 14.27 20.84
C ILE A 189 -4.34 14.80 21.92
N ALA A 190 -4.25 16.12 22.09
CA ALA A 190 -3.41 16.73 23.13
C ALA A 190 -3.82 16.27 24.53
N ALA A 191 -5.11 16.19 24.82
CA ALA A 191 -5.61 15.70 26.11
C ALA A 191 -5.14 14.27 26.43
N THR A 192 -4.98 13.42 25.42
CA THR A 192 -4.50 12.04 25.58
C THR A 192 -2.99 11.98 25.91
N HIS A 193 -2.20 12.91 25.37
CA HIS A 193 -0.74 12.91 25.53
C HIS A 193 -0.23 13.84 26.65
N GLY A 194 -1.10 14.68 27.19
CA GLY A 194 -0.79 15.60 28.30
C GLY A 194 0.36 16.57 27.94
N ALA A 195 1.26 16.82 28.91
CA ALA A 195 2.36 17.76 28.75
C ALA A 195 3.47 17.32 27.77
N ARG A 196 3.39 16.11 27.22
CA ARG A 196 4.41 15.56 26.29
C ARG A 196 4.34 16.14 24.88
N VAL A 197 3.22 16.76 24.51
CA VAL A 197 3.05 17.35 23.18
C VAL A 197 2.49 18.77 23.29
N ASP A 198 2.98 19.64 22.44
CA ASP A 198 2.48 20.99 22.23
C ASP A 198 2.06 21.13 20.76
N LEU A 199 0.76 21.39 20.53
CA LEU A 199 0.17 21.37 19.18
C LEU A 199 -0.20 22.79 18.75
N GLY A 200 0.45 23.28 17.67
CA GLY A 200 0.12 24.53 17.00
C GLY A 200 -0.64 24.29 15.71
N LEU A 201 -1.66 25.12 15.43
CA LEU A 201 -2.46 25.08 14.20
C LEU A 201 -2.42 26.44 13.52
N GLU A 202 -2.04 26.48 12.25
CA GLU A 202 -1.99 27.66 11.41
C GLU A 202 -2.74 27.38 10.08
N LEU A 203 -3.92 27.96 9.91
CA LEU A 203 -4.71 27.81 8.69
C LEU A 203 -4.76 29.11 7.91
N SER A 204 -4.44 29.06 6.62
CA SER A 204 -4.56 30.23 5.72
C SER A 204 -6.03 30.66 5.62
N PRO A 205 -6.34 31.98 5.62
CA PRO A 205 -7.69 32.46 5.45
C PRO A 205 -8.35 31.96 4.17
N GLY A 206 -9.63 31.60 4.24
CA GLY A 206 -10.40 31.17 3.07
C GLY A 206 -10.06 29.76 2.56
N LEU A 207 -9.44 28.90 3.40
CA LEU A 207 -9.11 27.54 3.02
C LEU A 207 -10.38 26.74 2.73
N PRO A 208 -10.51 26.10 1.53
CA PRO A 208 -11.67 25.31 1.21
C PRO A 208 -11.73 24.03 2.05
N PRO A 209 -12.91 23.40 2.19
CA PRO A 209 -13.04 22.08 2.76
C PRO A 209 -12.23 21.06 1.94
N ILE A 210 -11.76 20.00 2.57
CA ILE A 210 -11.14 18.86 1.87
C ILE A 210 -12.17 17.79 1.58
N LEU A 211 -12.03 17.09 0.44
CA LEU A 211 -12.78 15.88 0.15
C LEU A 211 -12.06 14.71 0.78
N ALA A 212 -12.57 14.18 1.90
CA ALA A 212 -11.90 13.14 2.66
C ALA A 212 -12.87 12.39 3.59
N ASP A 213 -12.46 11.24 4.07
CA ASP A 213 -13.07 10.56 5.20
C ASP A 213 -12.51 11.16 6.50
N ALA A 214 -13.38 11.79 7.31
CA ALA A 214 -12.99 12.47 8.55
C ALA A 214 -12.31 11.52 9.56
N ALA A 215 -12.76 10.27 9.65
CA ALA A 215 -12.15 9.27 10.53
C ALA A 215 -10.75 8.87 10.04
N ALA A 216 -10.56 8.75 8.72
CA ALA A 216 -9.27 8.50 8.11
C ALA A 216 -8.28 9.65 8.36
N VAL A 217 -8.70 10.91 8.21
CA VAL A 217 -7.87 12.08 8.51
C VAL A 217 -7.50 12.13 10.00
N GLN A 218 -8.46 11.86 10.90
CA GLN A 218 -8.20 11.75 12.33
C GLN A 218 -7.14 10.70 12.62
N MET A 219 -7.21 9.54 11.98
CA MET A 219 -6.25 8.45 12.14
C MET A 219 -4.86 8.83 11.61
N ILE A 220 -4.79 9.51 10.46
CA ILE A 220 -3.53 10.04 9.91
C ILE A 220 -2.86 10.95 10.93
N LEU A 221 -3.55 11.97 11.44
CA LEU A 221 -2.98 12.93 12.38
C LEU A 221 -2.59 12.26 13.70
N ARG A 222 -3.41 11.34 14.23
CA ARG A 222 -3.06 10.56 15.43
C ARG A 222 -1.77 9.77 15.22
N ASN A 223 -1.62 9.06 14.09
CA ASN A 223 -0.41 8.30 13.80
C ASN A 223 0.84 9.18 13.67
N LEU A 224 0.72 10.36 13.05
CA LEU A 224 1.83 11.32 12.95
C LEU A 224 2.24 11.84 14.33
N ILE A 225 1.27 12.28 15.17
CA ILE A 225 1.54 12.83 16.50
C ILE A 225 2.11 11.74 17.43
N GLU A 226 1.54 10.53 17.44
CA GLU A 226 2.08 9.42 18.24
C GLU A 226 3.50 9.06 17.82
N ASN A 227 3.80 9.15 16.50
CA ASN A 227 5.14 8.93 15.98
C ASN A 227 6.12 9.97 16.49
N SER A 228 5.74 11.25 16.48
CA SER A 228 6.55 12.34 17.02
C SER A 228 6.79 12.19 18.52
N VAL A 229 5.75 11.92 19.33
CA VAL A 229 5.88 11.68 20.78
C VAL A 229 6.79 10.49 21.10
N ARG A 230 6.74 9.43 20.28
CA ARG A 230 7.55 8.21 20.47
C ARG A 230 9.02 8.41 20.10
N HIS A 231 9.30 9.19 19.05
CA HIS A 231 10.63 9.27 18.44
C HIS A 231 11.33 10.62 18.66
N ALA A 232 10.68 11.59 19.34
CA ALA A 232 11.25 12.91 19.58
C ALA A 232 12.57 12.90 20.36
N GLN A 233 12.79 11.88 21.22
CA GLN A 233 13.91 11.82 22.17
C GLN A 233 13.99 13.08 23.06
N ARG A 234 12.82 13.66 23.38
CA ARG A 234 12.63 14.85 24.21
C ARG A 234 11.47 14.62 25.19
N GLU A 235 11.47 15.32 26.31
CA GLU A 235 10.36 15.26 27.27
C GLU A 235 9.08 15.85 26.69
N ARG A 236 9.22 16.91 25.86
CA ARG A 236 8.11 17.58 25.16
C ARG A 236 8.47 17.81 23.71
N VAL A 237 7.56 17.48 22.81
CA VAL A 237 7.69 17.71 21.36
C VAL A 237 6.73 18.80 20.90
N HIS A 238 7.22 19.73 20.09
CA HIS A 238 6.40 20.75 19.47
C HIS A 238 6.02 20.31 18.07
N VAL A 239 4.71 20.25 17.82
CA VAL A 239 4.13 19.88 16.53
C VAL A 239 3.38 21.08 15.96
N ARG A 240 3.66 21.44 14.73
CA ARG A 240 2.95 22.48 13.99
C ARG A 240 2.23 21.85 12.79
N LEU A 241 0.93 22.11 12.68
CA LEU A 241 0.11 21.78 11.52
C LEU A 241 -0.29 23.08 10.82
N ALA A 242 0.12 23.21 9.54
CA ALA A 242 -0.20 24.39 8.73
C ALA A 242 -1.04 23.98 7.51
N GLY A 243 -2.13 24.72 7.23
CA GLY A 243 -3.00 24.49 6.10
C GLY A 243 -2.93 25.61 5.06
N SER A 244 -2.75 25.27 3.78
CA SER A 244 -2.72 26.23 2.67
C SER A 244 -3.37 25.67 1.41
N ALA A 245 -4.00 26.54 0.60
CA ALA A 245 -4.53 26.16 -0.69
C ALA A 245 -3.41 26.07 -1.74
N ARG A 246 -3.45 25.07 -2.61
CA ARG A 246 -2.51 24.83 -3.70
C ARG A 246 -3.29 24.45 -4.98
N GLY A 247 -3.81 25.47 -5.67
CA GLY A 247 -4.68 25.24 -6.84
C GLY A 247 -6.00 24.57 -6.44
N ASP A 248 -6.26 23.37 -6.97
CA ASP A 248 -7.40 22.51 -6.67
C ASP A 248 -7.17 21.57 -5.49
N GLN A 249 -6.05 21.70 -4.79
CA GLN A 249 -5.68 20.89 -3.63
C GLN A 249 -5.51 21.75 -2.39
N VAL A 250 -5.66 21.11 -1.24
CA VAL A 250 -5.31 21.65 0.07
C VAL A 250 -4.10 20.90 0.60
N LEU A 251 -3.06 21.63 0.94
CA LEU A 251 -1.87 21.12 1.62
C LEU A 251 -2.04 21.28 3.13
N LEU A 252 -1.98 20.17 3.88
CA LEU A 252 -1.74 20.17 5.32
C LEU A 252 -0.29 19.76 5.57
N ALA A 253 0.53 20.71 6.00
CA ALA A 253 1.93 20.50 6.34
C ALA A 253 2.06 20.24 7.84
N TYR A 254 2.45 19.03 8.19
CA TYR A 254 2.76 18.58 9.54
C TYR A 254 4.27 18.69 9.77
N ASN A 255 4.70 19.32 10.87
CA ASN A 255 6.11 19.43 11.24
C ASN A 255 6.28 19.18 12.75
N ASP A 256 7.31 18.43 13.13
CA ASP A 256 7.75 18.32 14.52
C ASP A 256 9.21 18.77 14.70
N ASP A 257 9.59 19.03 15.93
CA ASP A 257 10.95 19.41 16.34
C ASP A 257 11.75 18.24 16.95
N GLY A 258 11.36 17.01 16.66
CA GLY A 258 12.00 15.80 17.20
C GLY A 258 13.42 15.58 16.68
N ALA A 259 14.02 14.43 17.07
CA ALA A 259 15.39 14.08 16.68
C ALA A 259 15.56 13.85 15.17
N GLY A 260 14.46 13.64 14.44
CA GLY A 260 14.53 13.24 13.02
C GLY A 260 15.11 11.84 12.83
N THR A 261 15.32 11.46 11.58
CA THR A 261 15.88 10.14 11.23
C THR A 261 16.79 10.21 10.02
N ALA A 262 17.81 9.33 9.98
CA ALA A 262 18.67 9.14 8.82
C ALA A 262 18.04 8.25 7.74
N VAL A 263 16.82 7.73 7.96
CA VAL A 263 16.11 6.91 6.98
C VAL A 263 15.72 7.79 5.80
N GLY A 264 16.15 7.40 4.59
CA GLY A 264 15.86 8.16 3.39
C GLY A 264 14.34 8.30 3.13
N ALA A 265 13.91 9.44 2.62
CA ALA A 265 12.50 9.79 2.37
C ALA A 265 11.75 8.70 1.58
N GLN A 266 12.41 8.01 0.65
CA GLN A 266 11.84 6.91 -0.14
C GLN A 266 11.53 5.64 0.67
N GLN A 267 12.14 5.47 1.84
CA GLN A 267 11.91 4.33 2.73
C GLN A 267 10.85 4.64 3.80
N LEU A 268 10.64 5.92 4.10
CA LEU A 268 9.59 6.38 5.01
C LEU A 268 8.21 6.06 4.40
N GLY A 269 7.34 5.48 5.21
CA GLY A 269 6.01 5.06 4.76
C GLY A 269 5.98 3.81 3.87
N ARG A 270 7.09 3.08 3.70
CA ARG A 270 7.04 1.68 3.22
C ARG A 270 6.71 0.75 4.37
N LEU A 271 5.95 -0.29 4.08
CA LEU A 271 5.65 -1.31 5.07
C LEU A 271 6.97 -1.90 5.60
N PHE A 272 7.19 -1.81 6.93
CA PHE A 272 8.42 -2.24 7.60
C PHE A 272 9.70 -1.46 7.24
N GLY A 273 9.58 -0.27 6.65
CA GLY A 273 10.71 0.65 6.47
C GLY A 273 11.23 1.11 7.84
N ARG A 274 12.21 0.40 8.42
CA ARG A 274 12.80 0.69 9.73
C ARG A 274 14.17 1.35 9.57
N GLY A 275 14.42 2.38 10.38
CA GLY A 275 15.80 2.76 10.70
C GLY A 275 16.38 1.74 11.68
N ALA A 276 17.69 1.50 11.62
CA ALA A 276 18.40 0.51 12.46
C ALA A 276 18.21 0.73 13.99
N THR A 277 17.71 1.89 14.42
CA THR A 277 17.54 2.30 15.82
C THR A 277 16.08 2.58 16.21
N SER A 278 15.10 2.43 15.32
CA SER A 278 13.72 2.78 15.62
C SER A 278 12.93 1.58 16.15
N GLY A 279 12.54 1.63 17.44
CA GLY A 279 11.69 0.63 18.12
C GLY A 279 10.21 0.64 17.67
N GLY A 280 9.88 1.08 16.45
CA GLY A 280 8.52 1.15 15.94
C GLY A 280 8.22 0.11 14.85
N SER A 281 6.93 -0.22 14.65
CA SER A 281 6.45 -1.23 13.69
C SER A 281 6.71 -0.90 12.22
N GLY A 282 6.97 0.35 11.90
CA GLY A 282 6.93 0.81 10.50
C GLY A 282 5.53 0.77 9.87
N VAL A 283 4.50 0.46 10.66
CA VAL A 283 3.09 0.38 10.22
C VAL A 283 2.44 1.76 10.17
N GLY A 284 2.77 2.66 11.13
CA GLY A 284 2.08 3.96 11.26
C GLY A 284 2.20 4.85 10.02
N LEU A 285 3.42 5.07 9.49
CA LEU A 285 3.61 5.87 8.27
C LEU A 285 3.11 5.16 7.01
N TYR A 286 3.15 3.83 6.96
CA TYR A 286 2.53 3.06 5.90
C TYR A 286 1.01 3.26 5.88
N LEU A 287 0.36 3.20 7.05
CA LEU A 287 -1.06 3.47 7.20
C LEU A 287 -1.42 4.89 6.72
N VAL A 288 -0.62 5.89 7.09
CA VAL A 288 -0.80 7.27 6.60
C VAL A 288 -0.76 7.32 5.07
N ARG A 289 0.22 6.69 4.44
CA ARG A 289 0.32 6.65 2.97
C ARG A 289 -0.87 5.94 2.34
N THR A 290 -1.24 4.77 2.83
CA THR A 290 -2.35 3.97 2.31
C THR A 290 -3.69 4.72 2.41
N LEU A 291 -3.95 5.40 3.53
CA LEU A 291 -5.15 6.22 3.70
C LEU A 291 -5.17 7.40 2.73
N MET A 292 -4.06 8.11 2.56
CA MET A 292 -3.94 9.22 1.61
C MET A 292 -4.19 8.74 0.17
N GLU A 293 -3.54 7.65 -0.26
CA GLU A 293 -3.71 7.08 -1.60
C GLU A 293 -5.15 6.63 -1.86
N ARG A 294 -5.85 6.13 -0.84
CA ARG A 294 -7.24 5.70 -0.97
C ARG A 294 -8.26 6.83 -1.02
N MET A 295 -7.88 8.02 -0.57
CA MET A 295 -8.64 9.27 -0.70
C MET A 295 -8.19 10.10 -1.91
N ASP A 296 -7.55 9.47 -2.92
CA ASP A 296 -6.96 10.14 -4.08
C ASP A 296 -6.02 11.30 -3.72
N GLY A 297 -5.51 11.28 -2.49
CA GLY A 297 -4.54 12.22 -1.97
C GLY A 297 -3.10 11.73 -2.14
N ARG A 298 -2.15 12.57 -1.75
CA ARG A 298 -0.71 12.26 -1.79
C ARG A 298 -0.05 12.68 -0.49
N VAL A 299 0.95 11.92 -0.03
CA VAL A 299 1.79 12.29 1.10
C VAL A 299 3.27 12.23 0.73
N GLU A 300 4.02 13.24 1.19
CA GLU A 300 5.47 13.30 1.09
C GLU A 300 6.07 13.40 2.50
N PHE A 301 7.06 12.55 2.80
CA PHE A 301 7.73 12.53 4.08
C PHE A 301 9.15 13.07 3.93
N HIS A 302 9.54 13.94 4.85
CA HIS A 302 10.88 14.52 4.93
C HIS A 302 11.40 14.41 6.36
N SER A 303 12.62 13.96 6.53
CA SER A 303 13.29 13.94 7.82
C SER A 303 14.80 13.89 7.61
N ALA A 304 15.51 14.54 8.51
CA ALA A 304 16.96 14.42 8.61
C ALA A 304 17.36 14.46 10.09
N PRO A 305 18.49 13.86 10.48
CA PRO A 305 18.96 13.89 11.86
C PRO A 305 19.06 15.33 12.39
N GLY A 306 18.44 15.58 13.54
CA GLY A 306 18.40 16.88 14.19
C GLY A 306 17.47 17.92 13.56
N GLN A 307 16.73 17.59 12.49
CA GLN A 307 15.83 18.53 11.80
C GLN A 307 14.33 18.21 12.01
N GLY A 308 14.02 17.24 12.88
CA GLY A 308 12.65 16.80 13.10
C GLY A 308 12.09 15.95 11.95
N PHE A 309 10.76 15.88 11.90
CA PHE A 309 10.02 15.17 10.87
C PHE A 309 8.96 16.07 10.27
N ARG A 310 8.79 15.98 8.94
CA ARG A 310 7.78 16.71 8.18
C ARG A 310 6.99 15.75 7.30
N ALA A 311 5.66 15.92 7.30
CA ALA A 311 4.76 15.26 6.36
C ALA A 311 3.91 16.29 5.63
N GLU A 312 3.91 16.25 4.31
CA GLU A 312 3.06 17.07 3.45
C GLU A 312 1.91 16.23 2.93
N LEU A 313 0.69 16.56 3.36
CA LEU A 313 -0.54 15.84 3.03
C LEU A 313 -1.33 16.67 2.02
N TYR A 314 -1.51 16.17 0.80
CA TYR A 314 -2.22 16.83 -0.28
C TYR A 314 -3.59 16.20 -0.46
N PHE A 315 -4.65 16.94 -0.21
CA PHE A 315 -6.04 16.53 -0.37
C PHE A 315 -6.70 17.26 -1.53
N ALA A 316 -7.66 16.64 -2.18
CA ALA A 316 -8.53 17.34 -3.12
C ALA A 316 -9.38 18.38 -2.37
N ALA A 317 -9.48 19.59 -2.91
CA ALA A 317 -10.40 20.59 -2.39
C ALA A 317 -11.84 20.20 -2.75
N SER A 318 -12.76 20.25 -1.77
CA SER A 318 -14.17 20.07 -2.06
C SER A 318 -14.72 21.33 -2.72
N ARG A 319 -15.47 21.16 -3.80
CA ARG A 319 -16.21 22.25 -4.47
C ARG A 319 -17.60 22.45 -3.86
N GLU A 320 -18.04 21.55 -3.01
CA GLU A 320 -19.33 21.68 -2.34
C GLU A 320 -19.20 22.63 -1.14
N PRO A 321 -20.11 23.62 -1.01
CA PRO A 321 -20.20 24.42 0.20
C PRO A 321 -20.56 23.48 1.36
N THR A 322 -19.83 23.55 2.47
CA THR A 322 -20.20 22.86 3.70
C THR A 322 -21.60 23.30 4.11
N THR A 323 -22.56 22.39 4.08
CA THR A 323 -23.86 22.62 4.74
C THR A 323 -23.58 22.75 6.24
N PRO A 324 -24.06 23.80 6.92
CA PRO A 324 -23.76 24.07 8.32
C PRO A 324 -24.29 23.01 9.29
#